data_c13136b8ec4d28c1545440f8ce037095
#
_entry.id   c13136b8ec4d28c1545440f8ce037095
#
_cell.length_a   1.000
_cell.length_b   1.000
_cell.length_c   1.000
_cell.angle_alpha   90.00
_cell.angle_beta   90.00
_cell.angle_gamma   90.00
#
_symmetry.space_group_name_H-M   'P 1'
#
loop_
_entity.id
_entity.type
_entity.pdbx_description
1 polymer ?
#
loop_
_entity_poly.entity_id
_entity_poly.type
_entity_poly.pdbx_seq_one_letter_code
_entity_poly.pdbx_strand_id
1 'polypeptide(L)'
;MKKKVKVKLIKIILAIFIFNNCSHLDNNLKPLIDKFKLQNYVEQFNKDDEELYANISNKDALNFLQKNIPLFECPDIDIERTYYFRWWTYRKHIKNTEDGYVITEFLPDVPWSGKHNTISCPAAHHYYEGRWLHNTKYLDDYSYFWLRKGGEPRLYSFWIADAFYNRYLVTLDKKPILDLLPDLIENYKMWETGWDWNGYHIGGRKNGLFYTIDDRDGGEFSVGGHGFRPTLNSFMYGDAMAISKISKLAGKRELDKEYRSKAFKIKNLVQDKLWDSESQFFKVLPEEGSELSDARELYGYTPWYFNMPDSGYEEAWKHLIDKEGFYSPYGPTFLEQRHPGFKISYEGHECQWNGPSWPLATCSVLTSLANLLNNYNQNVIGKEEYFKTLKSYTNSHKLKREDGKIVPWIDENLNPFNGDWISRTRLKSWDNGTWSIEKGGKERGKDYNHSTYNDLIITGLMGLRPRKDDIVEINPLIPEGKWDYFCLDNV
;
A
#
# COMPACT_ATOMS: atom_id res chain seq x y z
N MET A 1 36.41 -4.18 8.54
CA MET A 1 37.13 -4.30 7.25
C MET A 1 36.09 -4.38 6.14
N LYS A 2 35.88 -3.30 5.40
CA LYS A 2 34.90 -3.25 4.29
C LYS A 2 35.51 -3.92 3.07
N LYS A 3 35.02 -5.10 2.68
CA LYS A 3 35.37 -5.73 1.41
C LYS A 3 34.64 -5.01 0.29
N LYS A 4 35.40 -4.31 -0.56
CA LYS A 4 34.90 -3.79 -1.84
C LYS A 4 34.63 -4.97 -2.77
N VAL A 5 33.37 -5.26 -3.06
CA VAL A 5 32.98 -6.17 -4.13
C VAL A 5 33.13 -5.42 -5.45
N LYS A 6 34.05 -5.87 -6.30
CA LYS A 6 34.15 -5.41 -7.69
C LYS A 6 32.99 -6.05 -8.47
N VAL A 7 31.94 -5.29 -8.71
CA VAL A 7 30.91 -5.67 -9.68
C VAL A 7 31.50 -5.47 -11.08
N LYS A 8 31.57 -6.53 -11.88
CA LYS A 8 31.89 -6.45 -13.30
C LYS A 8 30.78 -5.65 -13.98
N LEU A 9 31.15 -4.50 -14.50
CA LEU A 9 30.31 -3.57 -15.25
C LEU A 9 29.78 -4.28 -16.51
N ILE A 10 28.55 -4.74 -16.49
CA ILE A 10 27.78 -5.02 -17.70
C ILE A 10 27.15 -3.67 -18.08
N LYS A 11 27.38 -3.29 -19.32
CA LYS A 11 27.11 -2.00 -19.95
C LYS A 11 25.82 -1.32 -19.46
N ILE A 12 25.93 -0.54 -18.40
CA ILE A 12 25.03 0.58 -18.15
C ILE A 12 25.51 1.67 -19.09
N ILE A 13 24.78 1.95 -20.14
CA ILE A 13 24.93 3.20 -20.88
C ILE A 13 24.33 4.28 -19.98
N LEU A 14 25.11 4.69 -18.99
CA LEU A 14 24.86 5.91 -18.26
C LEU A 14 25.42 7.02 -19.14
N ALA A 15 24.56 7.72 -19.85
CA ALA A 15 24.94 8.98 -20.48
C ALA A 15 25.20 9.99 -19.35
N ILE A 16 26.41 9.98 -18.80
CA ILE A 16 26.87 11.05 -17.92
C ILE A 16 27.20 12.24 -18.82
N PHE A 17 26.25 13.15 -18.94
CA PHE A 17 26.55 14.50 -19.43
C PHE A 17 27.07 15.33 -18.26
N ILE A 18 28.34 15.69 -18.36
CA ILE A 18 28.98 16.69 -17.50
C ILE A 18 28.31 18.03 -17.77
N PHE A 19 27.61 18.55 -16.76
CA PHE A 19 26.99 19.88 -16.81
C PHE A 19 28.05 20.98 -16.81
N ASN A 20 28.16 21.70 -17.91
CA ASN A 20 28.51 23.11 -17.88
C ASN A 20 27.48 23.86 -18.76
N ASN A 21 26.79 24.81 -18.13
CA ASN A 21 25.82 25.76 -18.70
C ASN A 21 24.37 25.24 -18.80
N CYS A 22 23.59 25.50 -17.76
CA CYS A 22 22.13 25.54 -17.79
C CYS A 22 21.66 26.74 -18.62
N SER A 23 21.13 26.47 -19.81
CA SER A 23 20.00 27.18 -20.41
C SER A 23 19.42 26.32 -21.53
N HIS A 24 18.15 25.93 -21.36
CA HIS A 24 17.34 25.10 -22.27
C HIS A 24 17.70 23.60 -22.33
N LEU A 25 17.26 22.86 -21.32
CA LEU A 25 17.01 21.44 -21.51
C LEU A 25 15.75 21.30 -22.39
N ASP A 26 15.95 20.87 -23.63
CA ASP A 26 14.87 20.42 -24.51
C ASP A 26 14.13 19.25 -23.82
N ASN A 27 12.86 19.44 -23.46
CA ASN A 27 11.95 18.45 -22.90
C ASN A 27 11.56 17.34 -23.91
N ASN A 28 12.44 17.00 -24.86
CA ASN A 28 12.19 16.06 -25.95
C ASN A 28 13.06 14.80 -25.90
N LEU A 29 13.40 14.32 -24.69
CA LEU A 29 13.94 12.96 -24.56
C LEU A 29 12.84 11.98 -24.95
N LYS A 30 13.02 11.29 -26.10
CA LYS A 30 12.11 10.20 -26.49
C LYS A 30 12.19 9.09 -25.46
N PRO A 31 11.06 8.55 -24.97
CA PRO A 31 11.06 7.39 -24.09
C PRO A 31 11.86 6.23 -24.70
N LEU A 32 12.64 5.55 -23.87
CA LEU A 32 13.41 4.37 -24.28
C LEU A 32 12.49 3.17 -24.55
N ILE A 33 11.37 3.11 -23.82
CA ILE A 33 10.39 2.03 -23.95
C ILE A 33 9.43 2.35 -25.10
N ASP A 34 9.15 1.34 -25.92
CA ASP A 34 8.24 1.46 -27.05
C ASP A 34 6.79 1.71 -26.59
N LYS A 35 6.25 2.85 -26.97
CA LYS A 35 4.87 3.25 -26.68
C LYS A 35 3.82 2.32 -27.32
N PHE A 36 4.13 1.59 -28.37
CA PHE A 36 3.24 0.60 -28.97
C PHE A 36 2.94 -0.54 -27.99
N LYS A 37 3.89 -0.92 -27.14
CA LYS A 37 3.68 -1.94 -26.13
C LYS A 37 2.61 -1.52 -25.12
N LEU A 38 2.67 -0.29 -24.62
CA LEU A 38 1.62 0.27 -23.75
C LEU A 38 0.27 0.31 -24.47
N GLN A 39 0.23 0.73 -25.73
CA GLN A 39 -1.00 0.77 -26.52
C GLN A 39 -1.64 -0.63 -26.61
N ASN A 40 -0.86 -1.65 -26.94
CA ASN A 40 -1.35 -3.02 -27.01
C ASN A 40 -1.96 -3.51 -25.70
N TYR A 41 -1.33 -3.22 -24.56
CA TYR A 41 -1.90 -3.54 -23.26
C TYR A 41 -3.24 -2.83 -23.01
N VAL A 42 -3.31 -1.53 -23.27
CA VAL A 42 -4.52 -0.73 -23.07
C VAL A 42 -5.66 -1.21 -23.97
N GLU A 43 -5.39 -1.49 -25.24
CA GLU A 43 -6.40 -2.02 -26.18
C GLU A 43 -6.95 -3.38 -25.70
N GLN A 44 -6.06 -4.25 -25.18
CA GLN A 44 -6.48 -5.52 -24.62
C GLN A 44 -7.33 -5.34 -23.36
N PHE A 45 -6.91 -4.47 -22.43
CA PHE A 45 -7.69 -4.22 -21.21
C PHE A 45 -9.05 -3.62 -21.52
N ASN A 46 -9.11 -2.64 -22.43
CA ASN A 46 -10.38 -2.03 -22.87
C ASN A 46 -11.31 -3.05 -23.52
N LYS A 47 -10.76 -3.98 -24.33
CA LYS A 47 -11.56 -5.05 -24.97
C LYS A 47 -12.13 -6.06 -23.97
N ASP A 48 -11.42 -6.30 -22.86
CA ASP A 48 -11.80 -7.27 -21.84
C ASP A 48 -12.72 -6.68 -20.76
N ASP A 49 -12.93 -5.36 -20.77
CA ASP A 49 -13.72 -4.60 -19.81
C ASP A 49 -15.12 -4.26 -20.35
N GLU A 50 -16.14 -4.37 -19.50
CA GLU A 50 -17.48 -3.91 -19.81
C GLU A 50 -17.71 -2.42 -19.58
N GLU A 51 -16.72 -1.72 -18.98
CA GLU A 51 -16.77 -0.29 -18.65
C GLU A 51 -18.06 0.14 -17.92
N LEU A 52 -18.48 -0.62 -16.94
CA LEU A 52 -19.68 -0.29 -16.16
C LEU A 52 -19.52 1.01 -15.38
N TYR A 53 -18.32 1.26 -14.88
CA TYR A 53 -17.96 2.45 -14.11
C TYR A 53 -16.53 2.91 -14.45
N ALA A 54 -16.36 4.20 -14.67
CA ALA A 54 -15.04 4.83 -14.77
C ALA A 54 -15.18 6.34 -14.70
N ASN A 55 -14.38 7.01 -13.85
CA ASN A 55 -14.33 8.48 -13.83
C ASN A 55 -13.51 9.01 -15.02
N ILE A 56 -12.42 8.34 -15.37
CA ILE A 56 -11.70 8.56 -16.64
C ILE A 56 -11.97 7.33 -17.51
N SER A 57 -12.60 7.53 -18.66
CA SER A 57 -13.16 6.47 -19.51
C SER A 57 -12.09 5.59 -20.17
N ASN A 58 -12.47 4.40 -20.64
CA ASN A 58 -11.59 3.53 -21.41
C ASN A 58 -11.11 4.19 -22.72
N LYS A 59 -11.94 5.04 -23.31
CA LYS A 59 -11.57 5.84 -24.49
C LYS A 59 -10.37 6.75 -24.23
N ASP A 60 -10.27 7.26 -23.01
CA ASP A 60 -9.21 8.21 -22.63
C ASP A 60 -7.99 7.51 -21.98
N ALA A 61 -8.08 6.20 -21.73
CA ALA A 61 -7.09 5.43 -20.98
C ALA A 61 -5.67 5.56 -21.56
N LEU A 62 -5.51 5.34 -22.87
CA LEU A 62 -4.18 5.41 -23.50
C LEU A 62 -3.55 6.80 -23.36
N ASN A 63 -4.33 7.85 -23.66
CA ASN A 63 -3.86 9.23 -23.54
C ASN A 63 -3.50 9.59 -22.09
N PHE A 64 -4.31 9.13 -21.13
CA PHE A 64 -4.04 9.33 -19.71
C PHE A 64 -2.72 8.66 -19.31
N LEU A 65 -2.54 7.38 -19.61
CA LEU A 65 -1.37 6.61 -19.22
C LEU A 65 -0.09 7.14 -19.87
N GLN A 66 -0.13 7.45 -21.18
CA GLN A 66 1.02 8.02 -21.88
C GLN A 66 1.53 9.35 -21.29
N LYS A 67 0.64 10.12 -20.66
CA LYS A 67 0.98 11.43 -20.10
C LYS A 67 1.37 11.40 -18.63
N ASN A 68 0.93 10.39 -17.89
CA ASN A 68 0.92 10.47 -16.44
C ASN A 68 1.75 9.40 -15.72
N ILE A 69 2.17 8.33 -16.37
CA ILE A 69 2.82 7.22 -15.66
C ILE A 69 4.26 7.01 -16.08
N PRO A 70 5.13 6.53 -15.17
CA PRO A 70 6.39 5.93 -15.55
C PRO A 70 6.17 4.69 -16.42
N LEU A 71 7.05 4.46 -17.39
CA LEU A 71 7.01 3.27 -18.22
C LEU A 71 7.94 2.21 -17.66
N PHE A 72 7.53 0.95 -17.75
CA PHE A 72 8.26 -0.19 -17.20
C PHE A 72 8.35 -1.34 -18.20
N GLU A 73 9.53 -1.95 -18.29
CA GLU A 73 9.78 -3.13 -19.08
C GLU A 73 10.67 -4.12 -18.35
N CYS A 74 10.31 -5.40 -18.40
CA CYS A 74 11.10 -6.49 -17.85
C CYS A 74 10.86 -7.81 -18.60
N PRO A 75 11.72 -8.86 -18.41
CA PRO A 75 11.53 -10.15 -19.04
C PRO A 75 10.31 -10.92 -18.56
N ASP A 76 9.75 -10.59 -17.37
CA ASP A 76 8.58 -11.25 -16.80
C ASP A 76 7.29 -10.57 -17.28
N ILE A 77 6.67 -11.15 -18.29
CA ILE A 77 5.47 -10.60 -18.94
C ILE A 77 4.28 -10.46 -17.99
N ASP A 78 4.15 -11.32 -16.97
CA ASP A 78 3.06 -11.22 -16.01
C ASP A 78 3.23 -10.02 -15.08
N ILE A 79 4.47 -9.77 -14.63
CA ILE A 79 4.79 -8.59 -13.81
C ILE A 79 4.55 -7.32 -14.62
N GLU A 80 5.07 -7.25 -15.85
CA GLU A 80 4.91 -6.09 -16.72
C GLU A 80 3.43 -5.81 -17.06
N ARG A 81 2.69 -6.86 -17.45
CA ARG A 81 1.26 -6.74 -17.74
C ARG A 81 0.47 -6.26 -16.52
N THR A 82 0.77 -6.78 -15.33
CA THR A 82 0.11 -6.38 -14.09
C THR A 82 0.43 -4.94 -13.73
N TYR A 83 1.67 -4.47 -13.95
CA TYR A 83 2.04 -3.06 -13.78
C TYR A 83 1.15 -2.12 -14.59
N TYR A 84 0.99 -2.37 -15.89
CA TYR A 84 0.14 -1.54 -16.74
C TYR A 84 -1.35 -1.71 -16.43
N PHE A 85 -1.79 -2.91 -16.05
CA PHE A 85 -3.16 -3.15 -15.61
C PHE A 85 -3.50 -2.36 -14.35
N ARG A 86 -2.61 -2.30 -13.36
CA ARG A 86 -2.83 -1.53 -12.13
C ARG A 86 -2.88 -0.02 -12.37
N TRP A 87 -2.09 0.53 -13.27
CA TRP A 87 -2.26 1.92 -13.72
C TRP A 87 -3.56 2.12 -14.48
N TRP A 88 -3.94 1.16 -15.30
CA TRP A 88 -5.19 1.21 -16.06
C TRP A 88 -6.42 1.16 -15.14
N THR A 89 -6.42 0.39 -14.05
CA THR A 89 -7.49 0.42 -13.03
C THR A 89 -7.46 1.70 -12.21
N TYR A 90 -6.27 2.11 -11.70
CA TYR A 90 -6.13 3.29 -10.85
C TYR A 90 -6.74 4.55 -11.48
N ARG A 91 -6.57 4.78 -12.79
CA ARG A 91 -7.17 5.93 -13.47
C ARG A 91 -8.69 6.02 -13.36
N LYS A 92 -9.38 4.86 -13.30
CA LYS A 92 -10.84 4.83 -13.19
C LYS A 92 -11.34 5.45 -11.91
N HIS A 93 -10.52 5.44 -10.86
CA HIS A 93 -10.82 5.93 -9.52
C HIS A 93 -10.51 7.41 -9.32
N ILE A 94 -9.85 8.07 -10.25
CA ILE A 94 -9.57 9.51 -10.17
C ILE A 94 -10.85 10.28 -10.55
N LYS A 95 -11.57 10.77 -9.54
CA LYS A 95 -12.85 11.46 -9.67
C LYS A 95 -12.64 12.97 -9.58
N ASN A 96 -13.12 13.71 -10.58
CA ASN A 96 -13.15 15.18 -10.55
C ASN A 96 -14.45 15.66 -9.87
N THR A 97 -14.33 16.49 -8.86
CA THR A 97 -15.45 16.98 -8.05
C THR A 97 -15.39 18.49 -7.88
N GLU A 98 -16.42 19.11 -7.28
CA GLU A 98 -16.41 20.54 -6.93
C GLU A 98 -15.32 20.90 -5.92
N ASP A 99 -14.81 19.92 -5.15
CA ASP A 99 -13.73 20.11 -4.17
C ASP A 99 -12.33 19.82 -4.77
N GLY A 100 -12.25 19.51 -6.05
CA GLY A 100 -11.05 19.07 -6.73
C GLY A 100 -11.02 17.56 -6.98
N TYR A 101 -9.87 17.03 -7.32
CA TYR A 101 -9.73 15.59 -7.54
C TYR A 101 -9.71 14.82 -6.23
N VAL A 102 -10.45 13.70 -6.20
CA VAL A 102 -10.39 12.69 -5.15
C VAL A 102 -10.11 11.32 -5.78
N ILE A 103 -9.69 10.36 -4.96
CA ILE A 103 -9.45 8.98 -5.40
C ILE A 103 -10.38 8.09 -4.59
N THR A 104 -11.18 7.28 -5.28
CA THR A 104 -12.14 6.38 -4.65
C THR A 104 -11.58 4.99 -4.46
N GLU A 105 -12.11 4.25 -3.50
CA GLU A 105 -11.84 2.83 -3.30
C GLU A 105 -12.71 1.97 -4.22
N PHE A 106 -14.02 2.28 -4.23
CA PHE A 106 -15.01 1.65 -5.11
C PHE A 106 -15.31 2.54 -6.31
N LEU A 107 -15.63 1.95 -7.45
CA LEU A 107 -16.10 2.69 -8.62
C LEU A 107 -17.57 3.13 -8.47
N PRO A 108 -18.54 2.24 -8.14
CA PRO A 108 -19.88 2.68 -7.78
C PRO A 108 -19.89 3.30 -6.39
N ASP A 109 -20.84 4.21 -6.16
CA ASP A 109 -21.04 4.79 -4.84
C ASP A 109 -21.52 3.70 -3.85
N VAL A 110 -21.00 3.74 -2.62
CA VAL A 110 -21.36 2.80 -1.55
C VAL A 110 -21.84 3.57 -0.30
N PRO A 111 -22.83 3.05 0.44
CA PRO A 111 -23.49 3.81 1.51
C PRO A 111 -22.62 4.04 2.77
N TRP A 112 -21.51 3.32 2.93
CA TRP A 112 -20.58 3.49 4.04
C TRP A 112 -19.38 4.39 3.71
N SER A 113 -19.31 4.92 2.49
CA SER A 113 -18.29 5.90 2.10
C SER A 113 -18.65 7.30 2.59
N GLY A 114 -17.63 8.15 2.74
CA GLY A 114 -17.80 9.58 2.99
C GLY A 114 -18.10 10.39 1.72
N LYS A 115 -17.94 11.70 1.84
CA LYS A 115 -18.16 12.65 0.74
C LYS A 115 -17.40 12.22 -0.51
N HIS A 116 -18.03 12.32 -1.68
CA HIS A 116 -17.51 11.95 -3.00
C HIS A 116 -17.12 10.47 -3.16
N ASN A 117 -17.70 9.60 -2.36
CA ASN A 117 -17.39 8.15 -2.34
C ASN A 117 -15.96 7.84 -1.90
N THR A 118 -15.42 8.62 -0.94
CA THR A 118 -14.08 8.39 -0.40
C THR A 118 -14.10 7.60 0.90
N ILE A 119 -13.10 6.75 1.10
CA ILE A 119 -12.90 5.94 2.30
C ILE A 119 -11.43 6.07 2.73
N SER A 120 -11.18 6.33 4.03
CA SER A 120 -9.83 6.57 4.52
C SER A 120 -8.97 5.31 4.65
N CYS A 121 -9.58 4.13 4.73
CA CYS A 121 -8.87 2.84 4.87
C CYS A 121 -7.75 2.65 3.82
N PRO A 122 -8.03 2.73 2.49
CA PRO A 122 -6.99 2.57 1.47
C PRO A 122 -6.27 3.86 1.10
N ALA A 123 -6.65 5.01 1.67
CA ALA A 123 -6.20 6.31 1.17
C ALA A 123 -4.67 6.46 1.13
N ALA A 124 -3.94 5.95 2.12
CA ALA A 124 -2.48 5.98 2.08
C ALA A 124 -1.90 5.18 0.91
N HIS A 125 -2.50 4.04 0.58
CA HIS A 125 -2.10 3.26 -0.60
C HIS A 125 -2.35 4.04 -1.90
N HIS A 126 -3.43 4.84 -1.97
CA HIS A 126 -3.66 5.74 -3.10
C HIS A 126 -2.52 6.75 -3.28
N TYR A 127 -1.96 7.27 -2.17
CA TYR A 127 -0.79 8.17 -2.22
C TYR A 127 0.48 7.45 -2.64
N TYR A 128 0.75 6.28 -2.09
CA TYR A 128 1.94 5.51 -2.45
C TYR A 128 1.92 5.08 -3.92
N GLU A 129 0.77 4.68 -4.44
CA GLU A 129 0.61 4.36 -5.86
C GLU A 129 0.69 5.64 -6.72
N GLY A 130 -0.14 6.64 -6.40
CA GLY A 130 -0.32 7.84 -7.20
C GLY A 130 0.82 8.86 -7.14
N ARG A 131 1.76 8.74 -6.18
CA ARG A 131 2.91 9.69 -6.07
C ARG A 131 3.81 9.71 -7.30
N TRP A 132 3.72 8.69 -8.15
CA TRP A 132 4.45 8.56 -9.41
C TRP A 132 3.71 9.14 -10.61
N LEU A 133 2.48 9.64 -10.44
CA LEU A 133 1.75 10.35 -11.49
C LEU A 133 2.41 11.70 -11.77
N HIS A 134 2.66 11.99 -13.05
CA HIS A 134 3.29 13.25 -13.45
C HIS A 134 2.42 14.48 -13.16
N ASN A 135 1.10 14.36 -13.30
CA ASN A 135 0.19 15.41 -12.86
C ASN A 135 -0.03 15.39 -11.35
N THR A 136 0.75 16.19 -10.65
CA THR A 136 0.72 16.28 -9.19
C THR A 136 -0.62 16.76 -8.62
N LYS A 137 -1.43 17.45 -9.45
CA LYS A 137 -2.71 18.03 -9.04
C LYS A 137 -3.69 16.99 -8.48
N TYR A 138 -3.66 15.74 -8.96
CA TYR A 138 -4.54 14.68 -8.46
C TYR A 138 -4.38 14.45 -6.96
N LEU A 139 -3.14 14.31 -6.50
CA LEU A 139 -2.85 14.11 -5.08
C LEU A 139 -2.80 15.41 -4.28
N ASP A 140 -2.51 16.56 -4.92
CA ASP A 140 -2.61 17.86 -4.25
C ASP A 140 -4.04 18.14 -3.83
N ASP A 141 -5.00 18.08 -4.75
CA ASP A 141 -6.41 18.29 -4.49
C ASP A 141 -6.93 17.29 -3.43
N TYR A 142 -6.52 16.00 -3.55
CA TYR A 142 -6.90 14.95 -2.62
C TYR A 142 -6.36 15.19 -1.20
N SER A 143 -5.19 15.80 -1.06
CA SER A 143 -4.62 16.18 0.24
C SER A 143 -5.43 17.28 0.92
N TYR A 144 -5.82 18.31 0.18
CA TYR A 144 -6.70 19.37 0.69
C TYR A 144 -8.10 18.85 0.98
N PHE A 145 -8.62 17.92 0.18
CA PHE A 145 -9.91 17.30 0.42
C PHE A 145 -9.96 16.62 1.79
N TRP A 146 -8.99 15.76 2.11
CA TRP A 146 -8.98 15.03 3.38
C TRP A 146 -8.98 15.92 4.60
N LEU A 147 -8.29 17.05 4.57
CA LEU A 147 -8.07 17.88 5.76
C LEU A 147 -8.95 19.13 5.83
N ARG A 148 -9.47 19.63 4.68
CA ARG A 148 -10.15 20.93 4.64
C ARG A 148 -11.47 20.97 3.87
N LYS A 149 -11.84 19.88 3.15
CA LYS A 149 -13.00 19.92 2.24
C LYS A 149 -14.01 18.80 2.46
N GLY A 150 -14.03 18.25 3.66
CA GLY A 150 -15.03 17.29 4.10
C GLY A 150 -14.63 15.81 3.99
N GLY A 151 -13.34 15.54 3.82
CA GLY A 151 -12.80 14.20 4.03
C GLY A 151 -12.91 13.76 5.49
N GLU A 152 -13.04 12.48 5.73
CA GLU A 152 -13.13 11.87 7.05
C GLU A 152 -11.87 11.01 7.35
N PRO A 153 -10.70 11.65 7.63
CA PRO A 153 -9.41 10.95 7.68
C PRO A 153 -9.27 9.99 8.88
N ARG A 154 -10.23 9.98 9.80
CA ARG A 154 -10.23 9.12 10.99
C ARG A 154 -11.38 8.11 11.00
N LEU A 155 -12.17 8.05 9.92
CA LEU A 155 -13.22 7.04 9.83
C LEU A 155 -12.65 5.61 9.88
N TYR A 156 -11.47 5.42 9.29
CA TYR A 156 -10.63 4.22 9.40
C TYR A 156 -9.20 4.61 9.78
N SER A 157 -8.39 3.65 10.21
CA SER A 157 -6.96 3.85 10.46
C SER A 157 -6.24 4.30 9.19
N PHE A 158 -5.59 5.46 9.21
CA PHE A 158 -4.97 6.08 8.05
C PHE A 158 -3.68 6.83 8.46
N TRP A 159 -2.54 6.49 7.83
CA TRP A 159 -1.24 7.13 8.05
C TRP A 159 -1.01 8.30 7.10
N ILE A 160 -1.86 9.33 7.29
CA ILE A 160 -1.99 10.47 6.37
C ILE A 160 -0.72 11.33 6.28
N ALA A 161 -0.06 11.62 7.40
CA ALA A 161 1.12 12.47 7.40
C ALA A 161 2.32 11.79 6.74
N ASP A 162 2.48 10.48 6.97
CA ASP A 162 3.52 9.69 6.31
C ASP A 162 3.28 9.59 4.80
N ALA A 163 2.04 9.35 4.38
CA ALA A 163 1.66 9.30 2.97
C ALA A 163 1.98 10.64 2.25
N PHE A 164 1.64 11.78 2.86
CA PHE A 164 1.93 13.11 2.30
C PHE A 164 3.45 13.38 2.26
N TYR A 165 4.18 12.99 3.30
CA TYR A 165 5.63 13.14 3.30
C TYR A 165 6.30 12.28 2.22
N ASN A 166 5.83 11.04 2.03
CA ASN A 166 6.37 10.15 1.00
C ASN A 166 6.04 10.62 -0.42
N ARG A 167 4.89 11.29 -0.63
CA ARG A 167 4.61 12.00 -1.88
C ARG A 167 5.59 13.15 -2.12
N TYR A 168 5.87 13.96 -1.08
CA TYR A 168 6.87 15.03 -1.16
C TYR A 168 8.26 14.49 -1.57
N LEU A 169 8.66 13.31 -1.12
CA LEU A 169 9.97 12.74 -1.48
C LEU A 169 10.10 12.42 -2.98
N VAL A 170 9.00 12.26 -3.70
CA VAL A 170 8.99 12.08 -5.17
C VAL A 170 8.92 13.43 -5.89
N THR A 171 8.02 14.32 -5.47
CA THR A 171 7.77 15.59 -6.18
C THR A 171 8.74 16.70 -5.80
N LEU A 172 9.37 16.63 -4.63
CA LEU A 172 10.17 17.66 -3.97
C LEU A 172 9.44 19.02 -3.78
N ASP A 173 8.13 19.07 -4.07
CA ASP A 173 7.30 20.25 -3.82
C ASP A 173 6.93 20.32 -2.34
N LYS A 174 7.52 21.30 -1.63
CA LYS A 174 7.30 21.55 -0.20
C LYS A 174 5.98 22.26 0.09
N LYS A 175 5.40 22.97 -0.90
CA LYS A 175 4.29 23.89 -0.66
C LYS A 175 3.08 23.20 -0.03
N PRO A 176 2.53 22.09 -0.60
CA PRO A 176 1.35 21.44 -0.02
C PRO A 176 1.59 20.92 1.40
N ILE A 177 2.72 20.24 1.66
CA ILE A 177 2.96 19.65 2.98
C ILE A 177 3.27 20.69 4.07
N LEU A 178 3.85 21.83 3.73
CA LEU A 178 4.09 22.91 4.68
C LEU A 178 2.78 23.67 4.99
N ASP A 179 1.92 23.86 3.99
CA ASP A 179 0.62 24.49 4.18
C ASP A 179 -0.32 23.62 5.03
N LEU A 180 -0.29 22.30 4.86
CA LEU A 180 -1.12 21.35 5.59
C LEU A 180 -0.53 20.88 6.93
N LEU A 181 0.67 21.32 7.31
CA LEU A 181 1.28 20.92 8.59
C LEU A 181 0.40 21.21 9.82
N PRO A 182 -0.27 22.37 9.96
CA PRO A 182 -1.17 22.60 11.09
C PRO A 182 -2.32 21.59 11.16
N ASP A 183 -2.89 21.25 10.00
CA ASP A 183 -4.01 20.31 9.89
C ASP A 183 -3.57 18.87 10.23
N LEU A 184 -2.38 18.47 9.80
CA LEU A 184 -1.78 17.17 10.15
C LEU A 184 -1.53 17.06 11.67
N ILE A 185 -1.06 18.14 12.29
CA ILE A 185 -0.88 18.21 13.74
C ILE A 185 -2.23 18.08 14.47
N GLU A 186 -3.26 18.75 14.00
CA GLU A 186 -4.59 18.68 14.60
C GLU A 186 -5.19 17.27 14.41
N ASN A 187 -5.08 16.68 13.22
CA ASN A 187 -5.52 15.31 12.98
C ASN A 187 -4.83 14.31 13.92
N TYR A 188 -3.51 14.46 14.15
CA TYR A 188 -2.78 13.63 15.09
C TYR A 188 -3.26 13.76 16.52
N LYS A 189 -3.50 15.00 16.99
CA LYS A 189 -4.03 15.26 18.34
C LYS A 189 -5.42 14.68 18.53
N MET A 190 -6.25 14.67 17.50
CA MET A 190 -7.58 14.04 17.58
C MET A 190 -7.46 12.52 17.74
N TRP A 191 -6.47 11.86 17.13
CA TRP A 191 -6.16 10.47 17.42
C TRP A 191 -5.70 10.27 18.89
N GLU A 192 -4.89 11.18 19.43
CA GLU A 192 -4.45 11.12 20.83
C GLU A 192 -5.63 11.27 21.81
N THR A 193 -6.58 12.15 21.50
CA THR A 193 -7.79 12.37 22.31
C THR A 193 -8.76 11.19 22.18
N GLY A 194 -8.90 10.64 21.00
CA GLY A 194 -9.86 9.60 20.64
C GLY A 194 -11.29 10.12 20.49
N TRP A 195 -12.18 9.24 20.10
CA TRP A 195 -13.64 9.51 19.94
C TRP A 195 -14.44 8.22 20.12
N ASP A 196 -15.73 8.36 20.40
CA ASP A 196 -16.61 7.22 20.56
C ASP A 196 -17.21 6.79 19.21
N TRP A 197 -17.15 5.49 18.94
CA TRP A 197 -17.73 4.84 17.78
C TRP A 197 -18.48 3.57 18.20
N ASN A 198 -19.82 3.56 18.05
CA ASN A 198 -20.68 2.42 18.36
C ASN A 198 -20.38 1.76 19.74
N GLY A 199 -20.12 2.58 20.76
CA GLY A 199 -19.80 2.12 22.11
C GLY A 199 -18.31 1.81 22.37
N TYR A 200 -17.46 1.94 21.38
CA TYR A 200 -16.01 1.82 21.53
C TYR A 200 -15.35 3.20 21.49
N HIS A 201 -14.49 3.49 22.44
CA HIS A 201 -13.64 4.67 22.39
C HIS A 201 -12.39 4.35 21.56
N ILE A 202 -12.28 4.86 20.33
CA ILE A 202 -11.14 4.64 19.43
C ILE A 202 -10.09 5.75 19.65
N GLY A 203 -8.81 5.40 19.63
CA GLY A 203 -7.70 6.35 19.75
C GLY A 203 -6.82 6.11 20.97
N GLY A 204 -6.13 7.17 21.40
CA GLY A 204 -5.12 7.09 22.46
C GLY A 204 -5.67 6.65 23.82
N ARG A 205 -4.83 5.94 24.58
CA ARG A 205 -5.09 5.50 25.95
C ARG A 205 -4.06 6.08 26.90
N LYS A 206 -4.40 6.06 28.20
CA LYS A 206 -3.47 6.54 29.27
C LYS A 206 -2.15 5.77 29.30
N ASN A 207 -2.12 4.51 28.82
CA ASN A 207 -0.90 3.71 28.70
C ASN A 207 0.01 4.16 27.52
N GLY A 208 -0.47 5.07 26.66
CA GLY A 208 0.27 5.65 25.54
C GLY A 208 0.18 4.87 24.23
N LEU A 209 -0.54 3.75 24.19
CA LEU A 209 -0.92 3.04 22.96
C LEU A 209 -2.28 3.55 22.43
N PHE A 210 -2.54 3.24 21.15
CA PHE A 210 -3.79 3.56 20.47
C PHE A 210 -4.64 2.31 20.31
N TYR A 211 -5.88 2.42 20.71
CA TYR A 211 -6.89 1.36 20.61
C TYR A 211 -7.74 1.54 19.36
N THR A 212 -8.08 0.44 18.70
CA THR A 212 -9.08 0.41 17.64
C THR A 212 -9.82 -0.93 17.61
N ILE A 213 -10.99 -0.92 16.95
CA ILE A 213 -11.68 -2.16 16.59
C ILE A 213 -11.18 -2.67 15.24
N ASP A 214 -11.30 -3.94 14.99
CA ASP A 214 -10.82 -4.59 13.77
C ASP A 214 -11.46 -4.00 12.49
N ASP A 215 -12.77 -3.71 12.53
CA ASP A 215 -13.49 -3.04 11.45
C ASP A 215 -12.86 -1.67 11.07
N ARG A 216 -12.60 -0.79 12.05
CA ARG A 216 -12.02 0.53 11.79
C ARG A 216 -10.54 0.49 11.41
N ASP A 217 -9.93 -0.65 11.52
CA ASP A 217 -8.54 -0.92 11.12
C ASP A 217 -8.44 -1.63 9.75
N GLY A 218 -9.58 -1.79 9.06
CA GLY A 218 -9.67 -2.54 7.81
C GLY A 218 -9.26 -4.00 8.00
N GLY A 219 -9.83 -4.67 8.99
CA GLY A 219 -9.52 -6.05 9.34
C GLY A 219 -10.72 -6.78 9.96
N GLU A 220 -11.91 -6.60 9.40
CA GLU A 220 -13.18 -7.10 9.90
C GLU A 220 -13.17 -8.63 10.08
N PHE A 221 -13.59 -9.09 11.25
CA PHE A 221 -13.57 -10.52 11.64
C PHE A 221 -12.16 -11.13 11.70
N SER A 222 -11.12 -10.33 11.85
CA SER A 222 -9.79 -10.85 12.15
C SER A 222 -9.78 -11.59 13.49
N VAL A 223 -8.98 -12.64 13.60
CA VAL A 223 -8.93 -13.47 14.82
C VAL A 223 -8.33 -12.70 16.00
N GLY A 224 -7.37 -11.82 15.73
CA GLY A 224 -6.80 -10.93 16.73
C GLY A 224 -7.80 -9.95 17.34
N GLY A 225 -8.88 -9.62 16.62
CA GLY A 225 -10.00 -8.82 17.11
C GLY A 225 -9.64 -7.38 17.47
N HIS A 226 -10.43 -6.81 18.38
CA HIS A 226 -10.29 -5.44 18.88
C HIS A 226 -9.13 -5.33 19.87
N GLY A 227 -8.43 -4.18 19.88
CA GLY A 227 -7.36 -3.97 20.86
C GLY A 227 -6.32 -2.92 20.47
N PHE A 228 -5.18 -3.02 21.12
CA PHE A 228 -3.96 -2.33 20.70
C PHE A 228 -3.34 -3.13 19.56
N ARG A 229 -3.60 -2.69 18.34
CA ARG A 229 -3.20 -3.41 17.12
C ARG A 229 -1.85 -2.91 16.60
N PRO A 230 -0.99 -3.80 16.06
CA PRO A 230 0.29 -3.39 15.46
C PRO A 230 0.12 -2.35 14.35
N THR A 231 -0.98 -2.41 13.57
CA THR A 231 -1.34 -1.49 12.49
C THR A 231 -1.47 -0.06 12.96
N LEU A 232 -2.54 0.29 13.71
CA LEU A 232 -2.80 1.66 14.13
C LEU A 232 -1.62 2.25 14.91
N ASN A 233 -0.98 1.46 15.79
CA ASN A 233 0.17 1.94 16.54
C ASN A 233 1.39 2.22 15.66
N SER A 234 1.61 1.45 14.58
CA SER A 234 2.64 1.74 13.58
C SER A 234 2.29 2.96 12.73
N PHE A 235 1.00 3.14 12.37
CA PHE A 235 0.53 4.32 11.63
C PHE A 235 0.78 5.60 12.43
N MET A 236 0.45 5.59 13.72
CA MET A 236 0.70 6.73 14.62
C MET A 236 2.19 7.02 14.83
N TYR A 237 3.03 5.97 14.84
CA TYR A 237 4.49 6.15 14.82
C TYR A 237 4.95 6.80 13.51
N GLY A 238 4.50 6.29 12.36
CA GLY A 238 4.83 6.82 11.03
C GLY A 238 4.43 8.28 10.87
N ASP A 239 3.19 8.61 11.27
CA ASP A 239 2.66 9.97 11.23
C ASP A 239 3.44 10.93 12.15
N ALA A 240 3.77 10.51 13.36
CA ALA A 240 4.60 11.32 14.25
C ALA A 240 6.01 11.58 13.65
N MET A 241 6.64 10.56 13.05
CA MET A 241 7.91 10.72 12.36
C MET A 241 7.81 11.63 11.14
N ALA A 242 6.72 11.54 10.38
CA ALA A 242 6.48 12.40 9.22
C ALA A 242 6.25 13.86 9.64
N ILE A 243 5.40 14.12 10.65
CA ILE A 243 5.19 15.47 11.21
C ILE A 243 6.51 16.05 11.73
N SER A 244 7.34 15.26 12.42
CA SER A 244 8.70 15.67 12.84
C SER A 244 9.53 16.13 11.63
N LYS A 245 9.61 15.31 10.56
CA LYS A 245 10.37 15.62 9.35
C LYS A 245 9.84 16.86 8.62
N ILE A 246 8.52 17.02 8.51
CA ILE A 246 7.86 18.19 7.90
C ILE A 246 8.12 19.44 8.76
N SER A 247 8.03 19.32 10.09
CA SER A 247 8.32 20.41 11.03
C SER A 247 9.79 20.89 10.89
N LYS A 248 10.73 19.95 10.70
CA LYS A 248 12.12 20.27 10.41
C LYS A 248 12.27 21.01 9.08
N LEU A 249 11.54 20.63 8.02
CA LEU A 249 11.51 21.34 6.74
C LEU A 249 10.94 22.75 6.90
N ALA A 250 9.97 22.94 7.80
CA ALA A 250 9.37 24.23 8.14
C ALA A 250 10.22 25.09 9.09
N GLY A 251 11.38 24.62 9.54
CA GLY A 251 12.24 25.30 10.53
C GLY A 251 11.69 25.30 11.97
N LYS A 252 10.64 24.51 12.27
CA LYS A 252 9.96 24.46 13.58
C LYS A 252 10.61 23.42 14.49
N ARG A 253 11.75 23.75 15.08
CA ARG A 253 12.60 22.81 15.84
C ARG A 253 11.91 22.16 17.06
N GLU A 254 11.07 22.89 17.76
CA GLU A 254 10.39 22.35 18.96
C GLU A 254 9.33 21.32 18.57
N LEU A 255 8.58 21.56 17.49
CA LEU A 255 7.65 20.55 16.94
C LEU A 255 8.39 19.32 16.42
N ASP A 256 9.55 19.48 15.74
CA ASP A 256 10.39 18.34 15.33
C ASP A 256 10.75 17.47 16.55
N LYS A 257 11.22 18.06 17.63
CA LYS A 257 11.59 17.32 18.85
C LYS A 257 10.37 16.66 19.51
N GLU A 258 9.25 17.39 19.62
CA GLU A 258 8.01 16.90 20.23
C GLU A 258 7.53 15.63 19.53
N TYR A 259 7.32 15.70 18.20
CA TYR A 259 6.77 14.58 17.44
C TYR A 259 7.76 13.41 17.32
N ARG A 260 9.04 13.68 17.27
CA ARG A 260 10.07 12.63 17.38
C ARG A 260 9.99 11.90 18.72
N SER A 261 9.80 12.63 19.82
CA SER A 261 9.65 12.04 21.16
C SER A 261 8.37 11.18 21.25
N LYS A 262 7.24 11.64 20.66
CA LYS A 262 5.99 10.85 20.56
C LYS A 262 6.22 9.55 19.80
N ALA A 263 6.88 9.62 18.65
CA ALA A 263 7.21 8.44 17.86
C ALA A 263 8.04 7.42 18.66
N PHE A 264 9.11 7.86 19.33
CA PHE A 264 9.94 6.95 20.13
C PHE A 264 9.19 6.33 21.31
N LYS A 265 8.24 7.06 21.93
CA LYS A 265 7.38 6.47 22.98
C LYS A 265 6.52 5.33 22.43
N ILE A 266 5.88 5.55 21.28
CA ILE A 266 5.06 4.52 20.63
C ILE A 266 5.93 3.31 20.25
N LYS A 267 7.08 3.54 19.62
CA LYS A 267 8.02 2.48 19.28
C LYS A 267 8.34 1.58 20.47
N ASN A 268 8.75 2.19 21.59
CA ASN A 268 9.12 1.45 22.80
C ASN A 268 7.93 0.65 23.35
N LEU A 269 6.72 1.25 23.35
CA LEU A 269 5.51 0.57 23.82
C LEU A 269 5.11 -0.58 22.89
N VAL A 270 5.21 -0.42 21.57
CA VAL A 270 4.93 -1.51 20.61
C VAL A 270 5.89 -2.68 20.81
N GLN A 271 7.19 -2.39 20.95
CA GLN A 271 8.20 -3.43 21.17
C GLN A 271 8.02 -4.12 22.52
N ASP A 272 7.62 -3.40 23.58
CA ASP A 272 7.44 -3.94 24.93
C ASP A 272 6.11 -4.69 25.09
N LYS A 273 5.02 -4.21 24.49
CA LYS A 273 3.66 -4.69 24.77
C LYS A 273 3.04 -5.53 23.68
N LEU A 274 3.45 -5.35 22.40
CA LEU A 274 2.82 -6.06 21.28
C LEU A 274 3.72 -7.15 20.69
N TRP A 275 4.97 -7.27 21.14
CA TRP A 275 5.87 -8.33 20.72
C TRP A 275 5.70 -9.57 21.62
N ASP A 276 5.34 -10.68 21.00
CA ASP A 276 5.34 -11.99 21.65
C ASP A 276 6.70 -12.67 21.41
N SER A 277 7.49 -12.78 22.49
CA SER A 277 8.83 -13.35 22.44
C SER A 277 8.84 -14.87 22.22
N GLU A 278 7.75 -15.58 22.58
CA GLU A 278 7.62 -17.02 22.38
C GLU A 278 7.33 -17.33 20.91
N SER A 279 6.34 -16.66 20.34
CA SER A 279 5.96 -16.84 18.93
C SER A 279 6.77 -15.97 17.96
N GLN A 280 7.62 -15.08 18.49
CA GLN A 280 8.47 -14.13 17.73
C GLN A 280 7.67 -13.33 16.70
N PHE A 281 6.58 -12.68 17.17
CA PHE A 281 5.70 -11.94 16.28
C PHE A 281 5.00 -10.78 16.98
N PHE A 282 4.69 -9.69 16.26
CA PHE A 282 3.83 -8.62 16.78
C PHE A 282 2.37 -9.02 16.66
N LYS A 283 1.65 -8.92 17.77
CA LYS A 283 0.27 -9.37 17.89
C LYS A 283 -0.64 -8.31 18.50
N VAL A 284 -1.94 -8.53 18.41
CA VAL A 284 -2.95 -7.68 19.06
C VAL A 284 -2.94 -7.94 20.56
N LEU A 285 -2.95 -6.86 21.35
CA LEU A 285 -3.20 -6.90 22.78
C LEU A 285 -4.64 -6.43 23.03
N PRO A 286 -5.56 -7.29 23.51
CA PRO A 286 -6.92 -6.88 23.89
C PRO A 286 -6.90 -5.79 24.98
N GLU A 287 -7.87 -4.87 24.97
CA GLU A 287 -7.87 -3.74 25.92
C GLU A 287 -7.98 -4.18 27.38
N GLU A 288 -8.80 -5.20 27.65
CA GLU A 288 -9.01 -5.74 29.00
C GLU A 288 -8.11 -6.94 29.30
N GLY A 289 -7.25 -7.33 28.35
CA GLY A 289 -6.36 -8.48 28.47
C GLY A 289 -4.97 -8.13 28.99
N SER A 290 -4.35 -9.07 29.69
CA SER A 290 -2.93 -9.04 30.01
C SER A 290 -2.08 -9.86 29.03
N GLU A 291 -2.73 -10.65 28.18
CA GLU A 291 -2.11 -11.58 27.24
C GLU A 291 -2.37 -11.15 25.80
N LEU A 292 -1.37 -11.34 24.96
CA LEU A 292 -1.49 -11.12 23.53
C LEU A 292 -2.43 -12.15 22.89
N SER A 293 -3.10 -11.77 21.80
CA SER A 293 -3.84 -12.74 20.98
C SER A 293 -2.94 -13.91 20.58
N ASP A 294 -3.50 -15.12 20.50
CA ASP A 294 -2.79 -16.30 20.00
C ASP A 294 -2.51 -16.25 18.49
N ALA A 295 -3.23 -15.38 17.75
CA ALA A 295 -3.14 -15.27 16.30
C ALA A 295 -1.91 -14.50 15.82
N ARG A 296 -1.17 -15.09 14.87
CA ARG A 296 -0.30 -14.33 13.97
C ARG A 296 -1.09 -13.91 12.73
N GLU A 297 -1.17 -12.61 12.51
CA GLU A 297 -1.85 -12.00 11.36
C GLU A 297 -0.85 -11.18 10.54
N LEU A 298 -1.04 -11.07 9.23
CA LEU A 298 -0.14 -10.30 8.36
C LEU A 298 0.14 -8.87 8.84
N TYR A 299 -0.80 -8.28 9.54
CA TYR A 299 -0.66 -6.94 10.12
C TYR A 299 0.44 -6.85 11.20
N GLY A 300 0.92 -7.96 11.73
CA GLY A 300 2.12 -7.99 12.57
C GLY A 300 3.42 -7.59 11.88
N TYR A 301 3.44 -7.51 10.53
CA TYR A 301 4.58 -6.97 9.78
C TYR A 301 4.53 -5.45 9.60
N THR A 302 3.43 -4.78 9.95
CA THR A 302 3.26 -3.31 9.76
C THR A 302 4.33 -2.46 10.45
N PRO A 303 4.93 -2.85 11.59
CA PRO A 303 6.04 -2.08 12.17
C PRO A 303 7.20 -1.81 11.21
N TRP A 304 7.54 -2.76 10.32
CA TRP A 304 8.61 -2.58 9.33
C TRP A 304 8.21 -1.68 8.15
N TYR A 305 6.92 -1.45 7.92
CA TYR A 305 6.45 -0.47 6.93
C TYR A 305 7.05 0.91 7.20
N PHE A 306 7.19 1.27 8.47
CA PHE A 306 7.72 2.55 8.95
C PHE A 306 9.16 2.47 9.48
N ASN A 307 9.85 1.35 9.29
CA ASN A 307 11.19 1.12 9.87
C ASN A 307 11.21 1.34 11.40
N MET A 308 10.14 0.90 12.09
CA MET A 308 9.97 1.15 13.53
C MET A 308 10.81 0.21 14.41
N PRO A 309 10.84 -1.13 14.19
CA PRO A 309 11.55 -2.02 15.10
C PRO A 309 13.05 -1.75 15.15
N ASP A 310 13.66 -1.99 16.31
CA ASP A 310 15.11 -2.13 16.43
C ASP A 310 15.56 -3.47 15.82
N SER A 311 16.86 -3.74 15.77
CA SER A 311 17.37 -5.06 15.41
C SER A 311 17.04 -6.09 16.51
N GLY A 312 16.76 -7.33 16.09
CA GLY A 312 16.43 -8.45 16.99
C GLY A 312 14.98 -8.97 16.85
N TYR A 313 14.18 -8.36 15.98
CA TYR A 313 12.80 -8.78 15.72
C TYR A 313 12.64 -9.48 14.37
N GLU A 314 13.71 -9.63 13.60
CA GLU A 314 13.70 -10.09 12.21
C GLU A 314 13.27 -11.55 12.05
N GLU A 315 13.34 -12.37 13.12
CA GLU A 315 12.88 -13.76 13.13
C GLU A 315 11.40 -13.92 12.75
N ALA A 316 10.58 -12.87 12.98
CA ALA A 316 9.19 -12.82 12.53
C ALA A 316 9.02 -13.13 11.04
N TRP A 317 10.01 -12.80 10.23
CA TRP A 317 9.94 -12.95 8.77
C TRP A 317 10.06 -14.40 8.28
N LYS A 318 10.45 -15.35 9.14
CA LYS A 318 10.41 -16.79 8.83
C LYS A 318 8.98 -17.27 8.56
N HIS A 319 7.98 -16.69 9.23
CA HIS A 319 6.59 -17.07 9.06
C HIS A 319 6.02 -16.71 7.69
N LEU A 320 6.57 -15.68 7.00
CA LEU A 320 6.11 -15.27 5.67
C LEU A 320 6.30 -16.36 4.62
N ILE A 321 7.38 -17.11 4.71
CA ILE A 321 7.77 -18.15 3.73
C ILE A 321 7.42 -19.57 4.18
N ASP A 322 6.93 -19.71 5.40
CA ASP A 322 6.48 -20.98 5.96
C ASP A 322 5.12 -21.37 5.33
N LYS A 323 5.02 -22.64 4.87
CA LYS A 323 3.81 -23.17 4.23
C LYS A 323 2.64 -23.36 5.20
N GLU A 324 2.92 -23.55 6.48
CA GLU A 324 1.90 -23.53 7.54
C GLU A 324 1.77 -22.16 8.20
N GLY A 325 2.65 -21.21 7.84
CA GLY A 325 2.57 -19.80 8.17
C GLY A 325 1.72 -19.05 7.16
N PHE A 326 2.32 -18.08 6.44
CA PHE A 326 1.58 -17.22 5.52
C PHE A 326 1.77 -17.56 4.03
N TYR A 327 2.71 -18.43 3.67
CA TYR A 327 3.02 -18.67 2.26
C TYR A 327 1.88 -19.36 1.51
N SER A 328 1.48 -18.77 0.38
CA SER A 328 0.57 -19.39 -0.59
C SER A 328 0.81 -18.88 -2.02
N PRO A 329 0.34 -19.63 -3.07
CA PRO A 329 0.68 -19.32 -4.46
C PRO A 329 0.03 -18.07 -5.06
N TYR A 330 -1.04 -17.52 -4.43
CA TYR A 330 -1.79 -16.36 -4.92
C TYR A 330 -1.84 -15.23 -3.89
N GLY A 331 -0.71 -14.91 -3.27
CA GLY A 331 -0.57 -13.94 -2.20
C GLY A 331 -0.64 -14.58 -0.82
N PRO A 332 0.07 -14.02 0.18
CA PRO A 332 0.09 -14.59 1.52
C PRO A 332 -1.31 -14.63 2.15
N THR A 333 -1.57 -15.65 2.97
CA THR A 333 -2.80 -15.73 3.78
C THR A 333 -2.79 -14.63 4.83
N PHE A 334 -3.95 -14.09 5.20
CA PHE A 334 -3.98 -13.04 6.22
C PHE A 334 -3.69 -13.59 7.63
N LEU A 335 -4.34 -14.67 8.02
CA LEU A 335 -4.04 -15.43 9.21
C LEU A 335 -3.06 -16.57 8.88
N GLU A 336 -2.18 -16.94 9.81
CA GLU A 336 -1.32 -18.10 9.62
C GLU A 336 -2.15 -19.39 9.49
N GLN A 337 -1.74 -20.28 8.57
CA GLN A 337 -2.55 -21.44 8.16
C GLN A 337 -2.69 -22.50 9.26
N ARG A 338 -1.72 -22.59 10.20
CA ARG A 338 -1.79 -23.54 11.34
C ARG A 338 -2.75 -23.13 12.43
N HIS A 339 -3.25 -21.88 12.43
CA HIS A 339 -4.14 -21.40 13.46
C HIS A 339 -5.53 -22.07 13.37
N PRO A 340 -6.16 -22.52 14.48
CA PRO A 340 -7.47 -23.18 14.44
C PRO A 340 -8.59 -22.31 13.83
N GLY A 341 -8.47 -20.99 13.91
CA GLY A 341 -9.41 -20.02 13.31
C GLY A 341 -9.22 -19.81 11.81
N PHE A 342 -8.19 -20.42 11.18
CA PHE A 342 -7.95 -20.28 9.75
C PHE A 342 -9.11 -20.86 8.94
N LYS A 343 -9.68 -20.02 8.04
CA LYS A 343 -10.83 -20.42 7.24
C LYS A 343 -10.83 -19.70 5.89
N ILE A 344 -11.09 -20.46 4.83
CA ILE A 344 -11.44 -19.94 3.50
C ILE A 344 -12.91 -20.26 3.27
N SER A 345 -13.76 -19.24 3.05
CA SER A 345 -15.18 -19.42 2.86
C SER A 345 -15.69 -18.64 1.66
N TYR A 346 -16.58 -19.25 0.90
CA TYR A 346 -17.36 -18.61 -0.17
C TYR A 346 -18.75 -18.21 0.30
N GLU A 347 -19.00 -18.28 1.60
CA GLU A 347 -20.26 -17.95 2.28
C GLU A 347 -20.02 -17.00 3.44
N GLY A 348 -21.01 -16.19 3.80
CA GLY A 348 -20.93 -15.26 4.93
C GLY A 348 -20.66 -13.83 4.50
N HIS A 349 -19.91 -13.09 5.30
CA HIS A 349 -19.57 -11.71 5.05
C HIS A 349 -18.45 -11.61 3.98
N GLU A 350 -18.48 -10.55 3.18
CA GLU A 350 -17.44 -10.29 2.16
C GLU A 350 -16.07 -9.99 2.75
N CYS A 351 -16.01 -9.27 3.86
CA CYS A 351 -14.78 -8.96 4.57
C CYS A 351 -14.45 -10.11 5.54
N GLN A 352 -13.59 -11.02 5.12
CA GLN A 352 -13.16 -12.18 5.91
C GLN A 352 -11.64 -12.10 6.08
N TRP A 353 -11.20 -11.59 7.24
CA TRP A 353 -9.78 -11.43 7.56
C TRP A 353 -9.26 -12.58 8.45
N ASN A 354 -9.76 -13.79 8.23
CA ASN A 354 -9.38 -14.99 8.98
C ASN A 354 -8.79 -16.10 8.10
N GLY A 355 -8.34 -15.76 6.89
CA GLY A 355 -7.73 -16.75 6.00
C GLY A 355 -7.42 -16.25 4.59
N PRO A 356 -8.39 -15.67 3.86
CA PRO A 356 -8.19 -15.18 2.48
C PRO A 356 -6.97 -14.28 2.33
N SER A 357 -6.38 -14.29 1.13
CA SER A 357 -5.37 -13.29 0.76
C SER A 357 -6.05 -11.96 0.43
N TRP A 358 -5.48 -10.88 0.95
CA TRP A 358 -5.94 -9.51 0.75
C TRP A 358 -4.85 -8.68 0.07
N PRO A 359 -5.09 -8.11 -1.12
CA PRO A 359 -4.15 -7.20 -1.76
C PRO A 359 -3.68 -6.06 -0.86
N LEU A 360 -4.57 -5.49 -0.02
CA LEU A 360 -4.25 -4.44 0.96
C LEU A 360 -3.14 -4.88 1.93
N ALA A 361 -3.32 -6.04 2.57
CA ALA A 361 -2.32 -6.58 3.51
C ALA A 361 -1.06 -7.06 2.78
N THR A 362 -1.22 -7.68 1.61
CA THR A 362 -0.10 -8.18 0.79
C THR A 362 0.83 -7.05 0.37
N CYS A 363 0.30 -5.93 -0.12
CA CYS A 363 1.13 -4.79 -0.51
C CYS A 363 1.82 -4.14 0.71
N SER A 364 1.14 -4.10 1.85
CA SER A 364 1.74 -3.59 3.10
C SER A 364 2.93 -4.46 3.54
N VAL A 365 2.79 -5.78 3.48
CA VAL A 365 3.88 -6.73 3.79
C VAL A 365 5.04 -6.60 2.81
N LEU A 366 4.77 -6.48 1.51
CA LEU A 366 5.83 -6.30 0.52
C LEU A 366 6.59 -4.97 0.71
N THR A 367 5.91 -3.88 1.06
CA THR A 367 6.56 -2.62 1.43
C THR A 367 7.42 -2.80 2.70
N SER A 368 6.89 -3.49 3.71
CA SER A 368 7.61 -3.80 4.95
C SER A 368 8.85 -4.66 4.69
N LEU A 369 8.73 -5.68 3.83
CA LEU A 369 9.84 -6.54 3.44
C LEU A 369 10.91 -5.78 2.64
N ALA A 370 10.50 -4.90 1.72
CA ALA A 370 11.43 -4.04 1.00
C ALA A 370 12.20 -3.12 1.97
N ASN A 371 11.54 -2.58 2.97
CA ASN A 371 12.19 -1.77 4.01
C ASN A 371 13.16 -2.60 4.88
N LEU A 372 12.77 -3.82 5.26
CA LEU A 372 13.65 -4.74 5.98
C LEU A 372 14.93 -5.01 5.19
N LEU A 373 14.79 -5.39 3.91
CA LEU A 373 15.92 -5.74 3.05
C LEU A 373 16.86 -4.55 2.74
N ASN A 374 16.33 -3.34 2.78
CA ASN A 374 17.11 -2.13 2.52
C ASN A 374 17.74 -1.54 3.78
N ASN A 375 17.07 -1.63 4.94
CA ASN A 375 17.42 -0.80 6.10
C ASN A 375 17.91 -1.60 7.32
N TYR A 376 17.76 -2.95 7.30
CA TYR A 376 18.17 -3.81 8.42
C TYR A 376 19.30 -4.73 8.00
N ASN A 377 20.26 -4.92 8.90
CA ASN A 377 21.32 -5.90 8.70
C ASN A 377 20.87 -7.25 9.26
N GLN A 378 20.34 -8.12 8.40
CA GLN A 378 19.77 -9.41 8.74
C GLN A 378 20.07 -10.46 7.67
N ASN A 379 19.88 -11.73 7.98
CA ASN A 379 20.06 -12.87 7.09
C ASN A 379 18.91 -13.91 7.17
N VAL A 380 17.78 -13.50 7.72
CA VAL A 380 16.60 -14.36 7.92
C VAL A 380 15.85 -14.57 6.61
N ILE A 381 15.74 -13.51 5.81
CA ILE A 381 14.99 -13.49 4.56
C ILE A 381 15.74 -12.63 3.52
N GLY A 382 15.56 -12.92 2.24
CA GLY A 382 16.32 -12.28 1.18
C GLY A 382 15.50 -11.81 -0.03
N LYS A 383 16.21 -11.45 -1.10
CA LYS A 383 15.60 -10.99 -2.36
C LYS A 383 14.80 -12.09 -3.06
N GLU A 384 15.18 -13.35 -2.90
CA GLU A 384 14.43 -14.49 -3.46
C GLU A 384 13.02 -14.56 -2.88
N GLU A 385 12.88 -14.39 -1.57
CA GLU A 385 11.58 -14.41 -0.90
C GLU A 385 10.75 -13.19 -1.24
N TYR A 386 11.38 -12.01 -1.37
CA TYR A 386 10.69 -10.80 -1.87
C TYR A 386 10.13 -11.06 -3.28
N PHE A 387 10.97 -11.52 -4.19
CA PHE A 387 10.58 -11.80 -5.57
C PHE A 387 9.47 -12.86 -5.63
N LYS A 388 9.59 -13.93 -4.86
CA LYS A 388 8.61 -15.02 -4.78
C LYS A 388 7.26 -14.52 -4.24
N THR A 389 7.26 -13.68 -3.20
CA THR A 389 6.04 -13.08 -2.64
C THR A 389 5.40 -12.10 -3.63
N LEU A 390 6.21 -11.27 -4.31
CA LEU A 390 5.73 -10.39 -5.37
C LEU A 390 5.12 -11.18 -6.54
N LYS A 391 5.72 -12.31 -6.93
CA LYS A 391 5.15 -13.18 -7.99
C LYS A 391 3.84 -13.81 -7.56
N SER A 392 3.69 -14.25 -6.31
CA SER A 392 2.42 -14.78 -5.82
C SER A 392 1.34 -13.68 -5.84
N TYR A 393 1.69 -12.46 -5.48
CA TYR A 393 0.79 -11.31 -5.59
C TYR A 393 0.48 -10.97 -7.06
N THR A 394 1.45 -11.02 -7.96
CA THR A 394 1.22 -10.86 -9.41
C THR A 394 0.25 -11.91 -9.93
N ASN A 395 0.41 -13.16 -9.52
CA ASN A 395 -0.45 -14.28 -9.94
C ASN A 395 -1.91 -14.10 -9.52
N SER A 396 -2.18 -13.38 -8.43
CA SER A 396 -3.54 -13.08 -7.98
C SER A 396 -4.31 -12.17 -8.92
N HIS A 397 -3.65 -11.34 -9.74
CA HIS A 397 -4.30 -10.36 -10.63
C HIS A 397 -4.92 -10.98 -11.88
N LYS A 398 -5.60 -12.09 -11.73
CA LYS A 398 -6.24 -12.83 -12.84
C LYS A 398 -7.60 -13.36 -12.39
N LEU A 399 -8.55 -13.40 -13.34
CA LEU A 399 -9.83 -14.09 -13.20
C LEU A 399 -9.99 -15.06 -14.35
N LYS A 400 -10.30 -16.31 -14.05
CA LYS A 400 -10.80 -17.27 -15.04
C LYS A 400 -12.31 -17.11 -15.13
N ARG A 401 -12.80 -16.59 -16.25
CA ARG A 401 -14.22 -16.46 -16.55
C ARG A 401 -14.87 -17.82 -16.82
N GLU A 402 -16.21 -17.86 -16.85
CA GLU A 402 -16.99 -19.07 -17.15
C GLU A 402 -16.72 -19.62 -18.55
N ASP A 403 -16.45 -18.75 -19.52
CA ASP A 403 -16.04 -19.11 -20.89
C ASP A 403 -14.62 -19.69 -20.98
N GLY A 404 -13.92 -19.81 -19.84
CA GLY A 404 -12.54 -20.30 -19.76
C GLY A 404 -11.46 -19.26 -20.03
N LYS A 405 -11.82 -18.05 -20.46
CA LYS A 405 -10.87 -16.98 -20.70
C LYS A 405 -10.25 -16.46 -19.39
N ILE A 406 -8.94 -16.25 -19.39
CA ILE A 406 -8.22 -15.61 -18.28
C ILE A 406 -8.03 -14.14 -18.62
N VAL A 407 -8.55 -13.26 -17.75
CA VAL A 407 -8.48 -11.80 -17.89
C VAL A 407 -7.75 -11.20 -16.70
N PRO A 408 -7.12 -10.01 -16.84
CA PRO A 408 -6.66 -9.25 -15.69
C PRO A 408 -7.84 -8.89 -14.78
N TRP A 409 -7.61 -8.97 -13.48
CA TRP A 409 -8.65 -8.74 -12.49
C TRP A 409 -8.07 -8.34 -11.15
N ILE A 410 -8.79 -7.52 -10.41
CA ILE A 410 -8.58 -7.27 -8.99
C ILE A 410 -9.93 -7.03 -8.33
N ASP A 411 -10.11 -7.62 -7.16
CA ASP A 411 -11.25 -7.51 -6.26
C ASP A 411 -10.68 -7.39 -4.82
N GLU A 412 -11.48 -7.52 -3.83
CA GLU A 412 -11.17 -7.24 -2.43
C GLU A 412 -10.31 -8.33 -1.78
N ASN A 413 -10.75 -9.59 -1.87
CA ASN A 413 -10.00 -10.74 -1.35
C ASN A 413 -10.18 -12.01 -2.20
N LEU A 414 -9.27 -12.95 -2.03
CA LEU A 414 -9.26 -14.18 -2.84
C LEU A 414 -8.83 -15.41 -2.02
N ASN A 415 -9.20 -16.57 -2.55
CA ASN A 415 -8.68 -17.86 -2.09
C ASN A 415 -7.17 -17.94 -2.43
N PRO A 416 -6.29 -17.99 -1.43
CA PRO A 416 -4.84 -17.93 -1.63
C PRO A 416 -4.25 -19.18 -2.30
N PHE A 417 -5.01 -20.29 -2.40
CA PHE A 417 -4.53 -21.57 -2.93
C PHE A 417 -4.86 -21.80 -4.40
N ASN A 418 -5.98 -21.24 -4.88
CA ASN A 418 -6.43 -21.42 -6.27
C ASN A 418 -6.58 -20.12 -7.06
N GLY A 419 -6.49 -18.95 -6.39
CA GLY A 419 -6.60 -17.65 -7.04
C GLY A 419 -8.04 -17.19 -7.32
N ASP A 420 -9.05 -17.89 -6.82
CA ASP A 420 -10.44 -17.47 -6.99
C ASP A 420 -10.77 -16.24 -6.14
N TRP A 421 -11.22 -15.18 -6.78
CA TRP A 421 -11.72 -14.00 -6.11
C TRP A 421 -13.04 -14.29 -5.39
N ILE A 422 -13.08 -14.02 -4.07
CA ILE A 422 -14.21 -14.38 -3.21
C ILE A 422 -15.18 -13.21 -3.12
N SER A 423 -14.76 -12.11 -2.59
CA SER A 423 -15.56 -11.06 -1.98
C SER A 423 -16.71 -10.57 -2.88
N ARG A 424 -16.41 -10.10 -4.09
CA ARG A 424 -17.42 -9.56 -5.02
C ARG A 424 -17.67 -10.46 -6.23
N THR A 425 -16.84 -11.48 -6.43
CA THR A 425 -16.87 -12.32 -7.63
C THR A 425 -17.53 -13.67 -7.39
N ARG A 426 -17.20 -14.36 -6.28
CA ARG A 426 -17.64 -15.75 -6.02
C ARG A 426 -18.45 -15.92 -4.74
N LEU A 427 -18.65 -14.87 -3.94
CA LEU A 427 -19.39 -14.99 -2.69
C LEU A 427 -20.85 -15.36 -2.94
N LYS A 428 -21.32 -16.46 -2.38
CA LYS A 428 -22.68 -17.00 -2.61
C LYS A 428 -23.80 -16.06 -2.12
N SER A 429 -23.54 -15.19 -1.17
CA SER A 429 -24.52 -14.20 -0.70
C SER A 429 -25.01 -13.27 -1.82
N TRP A 430 -24.23 -13.08 -2.89
CA TRP A 430 -24.62 -12.34 -4.07
C TRP A 430 -25.72 -13.06 -4.88
N ASP A 431 -25.62 -14.39 -4.97
CA ASP A 431 -26.60 -15.22 -5.72
C ASP A 431 -27.94 -15.30 -4.99
N ASN A 432 -27.92 -15.17 -3.66
CA ASN A 432 -29.11 -15.19 -2.81
C ASN A 432 -29.83 -13.84 -2.72
N GLY A 433 -29.39 -12.80 -3.44
CA GLY A 433 -29.99 -11.47 -3.42
C GLY A 433 -29.81 -10.70 -2.09
N THR A 434 -28.88 -11.10 -1.23
CA THR A 434 -28.58 -10.42 0.05
C THR A 434 -27.98 -9.04 -0.13
N TRP A 435 -27.48 -8.72 -1.34
CA TRP A 435 -26.86 -7.45 -1.67
C TRP A 435 -27.71 -6.67 -2.68
N SER A 436 -28.10 -5.47 -2.33
CA SER A 436 -28.88 -4.59 -3.21
C SER A 436 -27.99 -3.78 -4.15
N ILE A 437 -28.57 -3.27 -5.23
CA ILE A 437 -27.95 -2.30 -6.14
C ILE A 437 -27.51 -1.03 -5.36
N GLU A 438 -28.27 -0.63 -4.35
CA GLU A 438 -27.96 0.52 -3.46
C GLU A 438 -26.62 0.36 -2.73
N LYS A 439 -26.19 -0.88 -2.51
CA LYS A 439 -24.85 -1.19 -1.95
C LYS A 439 -23.77 -1.35 -3.02
N GLY A 440 -24.04 -0.97 -4.27
CA GLY A 440 -23.10 -1.06 -5.38
C GLY A 440 -23.16 -2.39 -6.16
N GLY A 441 -24.00 -3.34 -5.76
CA GLY A 441 -24.18 -4.62 -6.46
C GLY A 441 -22.91 -5.48 -6.50
N LYS A 442 -22.89 -6.50 -7.33
CA LYS A 442 -21.74 -7.41 -7.55
C LYS A 442 -20.51 -6.70 -8.12
N GLU A 443 -20.71 -5.63 -8.88
CA GLU A 443 -19.63 -4.94 -9.60
C GLU A 443 -18.88 -3.92 -8.74
N ARG A 444 -19.28 -3.71 -7.48
CA ARG A 444 -18.63 -2.72 -6.63
C ARG A 444 -17.16 -3.03 -6.34
N GLY A 445 -16.78 -4.32 -6.32
CA GLY A 445 -15.41 -4.75 -6.10
C GLY A 445 -14.57 -4.85 -7.37
N LYS A 446 -15.18 -4.68 -8.57
CA LYS A 446 -14.44 -4.71 -9.82
C LYS A 446 -13.43 -3.56 -9.89
N ASP A 447 -12.20 -3.89 -10.32
CA ASP A 447 -11.08 -2.95 -10.37
C ASP A 447 -10.74 -2.30 -9.02
N TYR A 448 -10.96 -3.01 -7.92
CA TYR A 448 -10.89 -2.53 -6.54
C TYR A 448 -9.58 -1.81 -6.22
N ASN A 449 -9.67 -0.61 -5.62
CA ASN A 449 -8.52 0.27 -5.43
C ASN A 449 -8.17 0.44 -3.94
N HIS A 450 -7.65 -0.61 -3.31
CA HIS A 450 -7.26 -0.58 -1.90
C HIS A 450 -5.81 -1.01 -1.64
N SER A 451 -5.00 -1.10 -2.70
CA SER A 451 -3.65 -1.64 -2.58
C SER A 451 -2.69 -1.01 -3.59
N THR A 452 -1.41 -1.08 -3.33
CA THR A 452 -0.35 -0.71 -4.27
C THR A 452 0.18 -1.93 -5.02
N TYR A 453 0.64 -1.71 -6.24
CA TYR A 453 1.44 -2.64 -7.01
C TYR A 453 2.57 -1.91 -7.73
N ASN A 454 2.26 -0.80 -8.38
CA ASN A 454 3.22 -0.04 -9.17
C ASN A 454 4.33 0.57 -8.31
N ASP A 455 3.97 1.06 -7.12
CA ASP A 455 4.96 1.50 -6.14
C ASP A 455 5.89 0.36 -5.70
N LEU A 456 5.38 -0.87 -5.52
CA LEU A 456 6.21 -2.03 -5.19
C LEU A 456 7.18 -2.41 -6.31
N ILE A 457 6.78 -2.20 -7.57
CA ILE A 457 7.68 -2.36 -8.71
C ILE A 457 8.76 -1.28 -8.67
N ILE A 458 8.39 -0.02 -8.55
CA ILE A 458 9.32 1.11 -8.64
C ILE A 458 10.26 1.15 -7.43
N THR A 459 9.73 1.13 -6.20
CA THR A 459 10.55 1.30 -4.98
C THR A 459 11.16 0.00 -4.45
N GLY A 460 10.52 -1.12 -4.71
CA GLY A 460 10.96 -2.44 -4.26
C GLY A 460 11.75 -3.17 -5.34
N LEU A 461 11.06 -3.68 -6.37
CA LEU A 461 11.69 -4.53 -7.39
C LEU A 461 12.81 -3.81 -8.15
N MET A 462 12.52 -2.58 -8.66
CA MET A 462 13.48 -1.72 -9.35
C MET A 462 14.40 -0.98 -8.38
N GLY A 463 13.93 -0.80 -7.15
CA GLY A 463 14.71 -0.26 -6.04
C GLY A 463 15.01 1.23 -6.11
N LEU A 464 14.21 2.02 -6.84
CA LEU A 464 14.32 3.48 -6.81
C LEU A 464 13.79 4.00 -5.48
N ARG A 465 14.67 4.55 -4.64
CA ARG A 465 14.33 5.00 -3.28
C ARG A 465 14.16 6.52 -3.23
N PRO A 466 12.91 7.04 -3.07
CA PRO A 466 12.68 8.49 -3.04
C PRO A 466 13.41 9.17 -1.88
N ARG A 467 14.05 10.30 -2.16
CA ARG A 467 14.89 11.06 -1.21
C ARG A 467 14.62 12.55 -1.34
N LYS A 468 14.93 13.29 -0.27
CA LYS A 468 14.83 14.77 -0.21
C LYS A 468 16.07 15.51 -0.71
N ASP A 469 17.15 14.79 -1.00
CA ASP A 469 18.44 15.30 -1.48
C ASP A 469 18.67 14.93 -2.95
N ASP A 470 19.75 15.42 -3.54
CA ASP A 470 20.07 15.22 -4.95
C ASP A 470 20.70 13.84 -5.26
N ILE A 471 20.62 12.90 -4.33
CA ILE A 471 21.14 11.55 -4.50
C ILE A 471 20.07 10.65 -5.11
N VAL A 472 20.39 10.01 -6.22
CA VAL A 472 19.60 8.92 -6.78
C VAL A 472 20.06 7.62 -6.13
N GLU A 473 19.18 7.04 -5.32
CA GLU A 473 19.44 5.76 -4.64
C GLU A 473 18.69 4.65 -5.36
N ILE A 474 19.43 3.63 -5.82
CA ILE A 474 18.87 2.47 -6.50
C ILE A 474 19.40 1.20 -5.84
N ASN A 475 18.48 0.37 -5.34
CA ASN A 475 18.80 -0.93 -4.74
C ASN A 475 17.77 -1.98 -5.16
N PRO A 476 17.89 -2.58 -6.36
CA PRO A 476 16.93 -3.56 -6.87
C PRO A 476 16.81 -4.79 -5.97
N LEU A 477 15.58 -5.21 -5.72
CA LEU A 477 15.29 -6.44 -4.99
C LEU A 477 15.07 -7.64 -5.95
N ILE A 478 15.65 -7.58 -7.13
CA ILE A 478 15.72 -8.68 -8.09
C ILE A 478 16.81 -9.62 -7.64
N PRO A 479 16.56 -10.94 -7.54
CA PRO A 479 17.58 -11.93 -7.25
C PRO A 479 18.69 -11.95 -8.30
N GLU A 480 19.92 -12.28 -7.89
CA GLU A 480 21.06 -12.34 -8.80
C GLU A 480 20.83 -13.36 -9.91
N GLY A 481 21.09 -12.97 -11.16
CA GLY A 481 20.92 -13.82 -12.34
C GLY A 481 19.48 -14.09 -12.75
N LYS A 482 18.49 -13.48 -12.09
CA LYS A 482 17.07 -13.70 -12.42
C LYS A 482 16.65 -13.07 -13.73
N TRP A 483 17.15 -11.84 -14.00
CA TRP A 483 16.87 -11.08 -15.21
C TRP A 483 18.15 -10.52 -15.82
N ASP A 484 18.21 -10.53 -17.14
CA ASP A 484 19.34 -9.95 -17.90
C ASP A 484 19.19 -8.42 -18.06
N TYR A 485 17.96 -7.92 -18.01
CA TYR A 485 17.66 -6.49 -18.11
C TYR A 485 16.35 -6.12 -17.43
N PHE A 486 16.19 -4.87 -17.17
CA PHE A 486 14.93 -4.19 -16.84
C PHE A 486 15.07 -2.70 -17.16
N CYS A 487 13.95 -2.03 -17.39
CA CYS A 487 13.92 -0.61 -17.66
C CYS A 487 12.76 0.07 -16.92
N LEU A 488 13.05 1.21 -16.31
CA LEU A 488 12.08 2.15 -15.81
C LEU A 488 12.37 3.48 -16.48
N ASP A 489 11.40 4.04 -17.19
CA ASP A 489 11.55 5.22 -18.03
C ASP A 489 10.47 6.25 -17.70
N ASN A 490 10.78 7.52 -17.95
CA ASN A 490 9.84 8.62 -17.74
C ASN A 490 9.36 8.73 -16.26
N VAL A 491 10.31 8.69 -15.32
CA VAL A 491 10.05 8.76 -13.86
C VAL A 491 10.20 10.19 -13.36
#